data_fdca34af3b6343e916e7f952cdca219a
#
_entry.id   fdca34af3b6343e916e7f952cdca219a
#
_cell.length_a   1.000
_cell.length_b   1.000
_cell.length_c   1.000
_cell.angle_alpha   90.00
_cell.angle_beta   90.00
_cell.angle_gamma   90.00
#
_symmetry.space_group_name_H-M   'P 1'
#
loop_
_entity.id
_entity.type
_entity.pdbx_description
1 polymer ?
#
loop_
_entity_poly.entity_id
_entity_poly.type
_entity_poly.pdbx_seq_one_letter_code
_entity_poly.pdbx_strand_id
1 'polypeptide(L)'
;MMLQSGLRQVTMDDLAQELGISKKTIYHYYKDKDELVKAVVNLELKNHEAICKDCESKAENAIHEMFLVMENMKAMAQTMNPNAMMELDKHFPTAFEIIKNHKDEFLFSLIKENLVKGIEEGCYRKDLDIDIISKFRLETVFIPFNLRLFPLSKFNSLEVHTQLMEHFVYGLMTVKGHELMENYKKLNKQAI
;
A
#
# COMPACT_ATOMS: atom_id res chain seq x y z
N MET A 1 11.71 8.34 8.58
CA MET A 1 12.25 7.93 9.90
C MET A 1 11.26 7.08 10.70
N MET A 2 10.13 7.59 11.26
CA MET A 2 9.24 6.81 12.16
C MET A 2 8.72 5.50 11.55
N LEU A 3 8.25 5.52 10.31
CA LEU A 3 7.75 4.31 9.62
C LEU A 3 8.84 3.32 9.21
N GLN A 4 10.09 3.75 9.18
CA GLN A 4 11.24 2.90 8.86
C GLN A 4 11.89 2.32 10.12
N SER A 5 12.06 3.14 11.16
CA SER A 5 12.76 2.76 12.40
C SER A 5 11.85 2.15 13.47
N GLY A 6 10.53 2.19 13.27
CA GLY A 6 9.51 1.75 14.23
C GLY A 6 8.87 2.91 14.99
N LEU A 7 7.55 2.94 14.95
CA LEU A 7 6.74 4.01 15.54
C LEU A 7 6.88 4.08 17.06
N ARG A 8 6.98 2.92 17.70
CA ARG A 8 7.10 2.84 19.16
C ARG A 8 8.48 3.25 19.66
N GLN A 9 9.53 2.84 18.97
CA GLN A 9 10.93 3.02 19.40
C GLN A 9 11.38 4.48 19.29
N VAL A 10 10.96 5.18 18.24
CA VAL A 10 11.34 6.58 18.02
C VAL A 10 10.65 7.48 19.03
N THR A 11 11.42 8.17 19.87
CA THR A 11 10.93 9.14 20.86
C THR A 11 10.84 10.55 20.30
N MET A 12 10.17 11.46 21.03
CA MET A 12 10.13 12.89 20.67
C MET A 12 11.53 13.54 20.79
N ASP A 13 12.41 12.99 21.65
CA ASP A 13 13.79 13.44 21.78
C ASP A 13 14.64 13.01 20.58
N ASP A 14 14.50 11.76 20.13
CA ASP A 14 15.17 11.27 18.92
C ASP A 14 14.79 12.09 17.70
N LEU A 15 13.50 12.42 17.56
CA LEU A 15 13.02 13.27 16.47
C LEU A 15 13.58 14.68 16.53
N ALA A 16 13.64 15.28 17.72
CA ALA A 16 14.20 16.61 17.92
C ALA A 16 15.68 16.65 17.53
N GLN A 17 16.42 15.64 17.95
CA GLN A 17 17.85 15.47 17.63
C GLN A 17 18.06 15.29 16.13
N GLU A 18 17.32 14.40 15.49
CA GLU A 18 17.44 14.11 14.05
C GLU A 18 17.10 15.33 13.17
N LEU A 19 16.07 16.10 13.57
CA LEU A 19 15.65 17.31 12.86
C LEU A 19 16.48 18.55 13.21
N GLY A 20 17.40 18.47 14.18
CA GLY A 20 18.19 19.61 14.62
C GLY A 20 17.35 20.73 15.27
N ILE A 21 16.20 20.40 15.89
CA ILE A 21 15.29 21.34 16.53
C ILE A 21 15.09 21.00 18.00
N SER A 22 14.50 21.93 18.78
CA SER A 22 14.18 21.65 20.17
C SER A 22 12.92 20.78 20.30
N LYS A 23 12.88 19.92 21.32
CA LYS A 23 11.68 19.17 21.70
C LYS A 23 10.47 20.10 21.95
N LYS A 24 10.71 21.31 22.50
CA LYS A 24 9.70 22.34 22.67
C LYS A 24 9.10 22.77 21.33
N THR A 25 9.91 22.83 20.27
CA THR A 25 9.44 23.17 18.92
C THR A 25 8.47 22.10 18.41
N ILE A 26 8.76 20.82 18.62
CA ILE A 26 7.84 19.73 18.21
C ILE A 26 6.52 19.84 18.99
N TYR A 27 6.58 20.04 20.31
CA TYR A 27 5.39 20.18 21.15
C TYR A 27 4.57 21.47 20.90
N HIS A 28 5.16 22.43 20.20
CA HIS A 28 4.40 23.60 19.72
C HIS A 28 3.41 23.23 18.63
N TYR A 29 3.73 22.23 17.78
CA TYR A 29 2.90 21.79 16.66
C TYR A 29 2.05 20.56 16.99
N TYR A 30 2.53 19.67 17.85
CA TYR A 30 1.88 18.40 18.18
C TYR A 30 1.83 18.24 19.69
N LYS A 31 0.64 18.13 20.23
CA LYS A 31 0.39 18.01 21.68
C LYS A 31 1.13 16.80 22.31
N ASP A 32 1.15 15.71 21.58
CA ASP A 32 1.73 14.45 22.00
C ASP A 32 2.20 13.63 20.78
N LYS A 33 2.76 12.45 21.05
CA LYS A 33 3.24 11.54 20.03
C LYS A 33 2.09 10.98 19.16
N ASP A 34 0.92 10.80 19.73
CA ASP A 34 -0.26 10.28 19.01
C ASP A 34 -0.70 11.27 17.93
N GLU A 35 -0.71 12.56 18.24
CA GLU A 35 -1.05 13.60 17.27
C GLU A 35 -0.01 13.67 16.14
N LEU A 36 1.28 13.56 16.48
CA LEU A 36 2.33 13.48 15.47
C LEU A 36 2.19 12.24 14.58
N VAL A 37 1.92 11.06 15.16
CA VAL A 37 1.72 9.83 14.39
C VAL A 37 0.52 9.96 13.44
N LYS A 38 -0.60 10.55 13.88
CA LYS A 38 -1.72 10.85 12.99
C LYS A 38 -1.33 11.76 11.82
N ALA A 39 -0.53 12.80 12.10
CA ALA A 39 -0.06 13.70 11.05
C ALA A 39 0.84 12.98 10.04
N VAL A 40 1.73 12.10 10.51
CA VAL A 40 2.58 11.26 9.65
C VAL A 40 1.72 10.32 8.80
N VAL A 41 0.75 9.62 9.41
CA VAL A 41 -0.16 8.74 8.68
C VAL A 41 -0.94 9.49 7.61
N ASN A 42 -1.51 10.66 7.94
CA ASN A 42 -2.23 11.46 6.95
C ASN A 42 -1.34 11.92 5.79
N LEU A 43 -0.09 12.26 6.06
CA LEU A 43 0.88 12.62 5.01
C LEU A 43 1.17 11.43 4.09
N GLU A 44 1.41 10.25 4.67
CA GLU A 44 1.69 9.03 3.89
C GLU A 44 0.48 8.59 3.05
N LEU A 45 -0.74 8.73 3.57
CA LEU A 45 -1.95 8.43 2.80
C LEU A 45 -2.11 9.39 1.62
N LYS A 46 -1.83 10.69 1.79
CA LYS A 46 -1.82 11.67 0.70
C LYS A 46 -0.74 11.34 -0.36
N ASN A 47 0.44 10.93 0.08
CA ASN A 47 1.50 10.49 -0.83
C ASN A 47 1.06 9.24 -1.62
N HIS A 48 0.42 8.29 -0.93
CA HIS A 48 -0.12 7.08 -1.56
C HIS A 48 -1.22 7.42 -2.60
N GLU A 49 -2.15 8.33 -2.27
CA GLU A 49 -3.15 8.81 -3.23
C GLU A 49 -2.50 9.44 -4.47
N ALA A 50 -1.49 10.28 -4.27
CA ALA A 50 -0.77 10.91 -5.37
C ALA A 50 -0.08 9.86 -6.28
N ILE A 51 0.54 8.83 -5.68
CA ILE A 51 1.15 7.72 -6.42
C ILE A 51 0.08 6.95 -7.21
N CYS A 52 -1.06 6.63 -6.61
CA CYS A 52 -2.14 5.92 -7.30
C CYS A 52 -2.66 6.71 -8.52
N LYS A 53 -2.90 8.01 -8.35
CA LYS A 53 -3.32 8.92 -9.44
C LYS A 53 -2.26 9.04 -10.53
N ASP A 54 -0.98 9.05 -10.17
CA ASP A 54 0.13 9.06 -11.15
C ASP A 54 0.17 7.75 -11.93
N CYS A 55 -0.01 6.59 -11.27
CA CYS A 55 -0.13 5.30 -11.94
C CYS A 55 -1.29 5.27 -12.93
N GLU A 56 -2.48 5.72 -12.50
CA GLU A 56 -3.67 5.82 -13.34
C GLU A 56 -3.42 6.69 -14.57
N SER A 57 -2.82 7.88 -14.38
CA SER A 57 -2.57 8.85 -15.45
C SER A 57 -1.56 8.37 -16.50
N LYS A 58 -0.60 7.53 -16.10
CA LYS A 58 0.44 6.95 -16.96
C LYS A 58 0.03 5.64 -17.62
N ALA A 59 -1.05 5.04 -17.12
CA ALA A 59 -1.44 3.71 -17.54
C ALA A 59 -2.10 3.71 -18.92
N GLU A 60 -1.60 2.87 -19.84
CA GLU A 60 -2.15 2.65 -21.16
C GLU A 60 -3.45 1.82 -21.12
N ASN A 61 -3.61 0.99 -20.09
CA ASN A 61 -4.75 0.09 -19.86
C ASN A 61 -4.77 -0.39 -18.40
N ALA A 62 -5.83 -1.10 -18.02
CA ALA A 62 -6.00 -1.60 -16.65
C ALA A 62 -4.87 -2.52 -16.15
N ILE A 63 -4.24 -3.31 -17.04
CA ILE A 63 -3.10 -4.16 -16.69
C ILE A 63 -1.84 -3.34 -16.45
N HIS A 64 -1.59 -2.30 -17.28
CA HIS A 64 -0.46 -1.39 -17.06
C HIS A 64 -0.58 -0.63 -15.75
N GLU A 65 -1.77 -0.14 -15.43
CA GLU A 65 -2.06 0.51 -14.16
C GLU A 65 -1.74 -0.43 -12.98
N MET A 66 -2.25 -1.66 -13.01
CA MET A 66 -1.99 -2.66 -11.98
C MET A 66 -0.50 -3.01 -11.88
N PHE A 67 0.21 -3.10 -13.00
CA PHE A 67 1.66 -3.32 -13.01
C PHE A 67 2.41 -2.18 -12.31
N LEU A 68 2.08 -0.91 -12.62
CA LEU A 68 2.67 0.26 -11.98
C LEU A 68 2.40 0.30 -10.47
N VAL A 69 1.17 -0.01 -10.06
CA VAL A 69 0.80 -0.13 -8.64
C VAL A 69 1.63 -1.21 -7.95
N MET A 70 1.79 -2.39 -8.57
CA MET A 70 2.60 -3.49 -8.02
C MET A 70 4.07 -3.08 -7.83
N GLU A 71 4.67 -2.39 -8.79
CA GLU A 71 6.07 -1.92 -8.69
C GLU A 71 6.24 -0.87 -7.59
N ASN A 72 5.30 0.08 -7.47
CA ASN A 72 5.32 1.05 -6.37
C ASN A 72 5.12 0.39 -5.00
N MET A 73 4.24 -0.61 -4.87
CA MET A 73 4.07 -1.38 -3.63
C MET A 73 5.34 -2.13 -3.24
N LYS A 74 6.06 -2.71 -4.21
CA LYS A 74 7.37 -3.35 -3.95
C LYS A 74 8.38 -2.35 -3.41
N ALA A 75 8.50 -1.17 -4.03
CA ALA A 75 9.40 -0.11 -3.58
C ALA A 75 9.06 0.36 -2.14
N MET A 76 7.78 0.54 -1.85
CA MET A 76 7.31 0.90 -0.51
C MET A 76 7.61 -0.20 0.52
N ALA A 77 7.37 -1.46 0.20
CA ALA A 77 7.61 -2.59 1.10
C ALA A 77 9.10 -2.78 1.43
N GLN A 78 10.03 -2.36 0.56
CA GLN A 78 11.46 -2.38 0.82
C GLN A 78 11.91 -1.36 1.88
N THR A 79 11.19 -0.26 2.02
CA THR A 79 11.57 0.86 2.90
C THR A 79 10.78 0.90 4.20
N MET A 80 9.59 0.29 4.24
CA MET A 80 8.71 0.32 5.40
C MET A 80 9.10 -0.74 6.44
N ASN A 81 9.08 -0.36 7.73
CA ASN A 81 9.23 -1.35 8.80
C ASN A 81 8.06 -2.35 8.77
N PRO A 82 8.33 -3.67 8.65
CA PRO A 82 7.27 -4.69 8.60
C PRO A 82 6.35 -4.70 9.83
N ASN A 83 6.81 -4.18 10.97
CA ASN A 83 6.01 -4.07 12.20
C ASN A 83 5.12 -2.82 12.23
N ALA A 84 5.28 -1.87 11.31
CA ALA A 84 4.61 -0.57 11.38
C ALA A 84 3.08 -0.68 11.51
N MET A 85 2.45 -1.55 10.72
CA MET A 85 0.99 -1.76 10.77
C MET A 85 0.54 -2.38 12.09
N MET A 86 1.29 -3.35 12.63
CA MET A 86 1.02 -3.95 13.92
C MET A 86 1.21 -2.95 15.07
N GLU A 87 2.24 -2.10 14.99
CA GLU A 87 2.49 -1.04 15.97
C GLU A 87 1.39 0.03 15.95
N LEU A 88 0.90 0.40 14.76
CA LEU A 88 -0.23 1.31 14.60
C LEU A 88 -1.49 0.74 15.23
N ASP A 89 -1.88 -0.49 14.88
CA ASP A 89 -3.07 -1.15 15.42
C ASP A 89 -3.02 -1.24 16.96
N LYS A 90 -1.87 -1.63 17.51
CA LYS A 90 -1.73 -1.90 18.95
C LYS A 90 -1.51 -0.66 19.80
N HIS A 91 -0.77 0.33 19.32
CA HIS A 91 -0.29 1.46 20.13
C HIS A 91 -0.83 2.82 19.70
N PHE A 92 -1.36 2.96 18.46
CA PHE A 92 -1.89 4.19 17.90
C PHE A 92 -3.24 3.95 17.21
N PRO A 93 -4.24 3.43 17.93
CA PRO A 93 -5.51 2.96 17.34
C PRO A 93 -6.25 4.05 16.57
N THR A 94 -6.16 5.32 17.01
CA THR A 94 -6.77 6.45 16.31
C THR A 94 -6.09 6.75 14.97
N ALA A 95 -4.78 6.57 14.86
CA ALA A 95 -4.06 6.70 13.58
C ALA A 95 -4.35 5.49 12.68
N PHE A 96 -4.50 4.29 13.25
CA PHE A 96 -4.89 3.10 12.48
C PHE A 96 -6.30 3.20 11.92
N GLU A 97 -7.23 3.84 12.65
CA GLU A 97 -8.59 4.11 12.17
C GLU A 97 -8.61 5.01 10.92
N ILE A 98 -7.71 6.00 10.86
CA ILE A 98 -7.54 6.83 9.65
C ILE A 98 -7.17 5.96 8.44
N ILE A 99 -6.28 4.97 8.62
CA ILE A 99 -5.89 4.05 7.53
C ILE A 99 -7.08 3.18 7.11
N LYS A 100 -7.89 2.69 8.04
CA LYS A 100 -9.09 1.89 7.72
C LYS A 100 -10.10 2.71 6.91
N ASN A 101 -10.40 3.93 7.35
CA ASN A 101 -11.31 4.81 6.64
C ASN A 101 -10.82 5.10 5.21
N HIS A 102 -9.54 5.42 5.06
CA HIS A 102 -8.94 5.62 3.75
C HIS A 102 -9.04 4.35 2.85
N LYS A 103 -8.84 3.17 3.43
CA LYS A 103 -9.06 1.88 2.74
C LYS A 103 -10.49 1.81 2.21
N ASP A 104 -11.48 2.03 3.09
CA ASP A 104 -12.89 1.83 2.78
C ASP A 104 -13.45 2.88 1.78
N GLU A 105 -12.90 4.08 1.77
CA GLU A 105 -13.31 5.16 0.88
C GLU A 105 -12.50 5.19 -0.42
N PHE A 106 -11.19 5.43 -0.31
CA PHE A 106 -10.33 5.68 -1.47
C PHE A 106 -9.94 4.39 -2.21
N LEU A 107 -9.40 3.37 -1.50
CA LEU A 107 -8.95 2.15 -2.17
C LEU A 107 -10.10 1.36 -2.77
N PHE A 108 -11.28 1.38 -2.16
CA PHE A 108 -12.45 0.69 -2.70
C PHE A 108 -12.83 1.23 -4.07
N SER A 109 -12.87 2.57 -4.24
CA SER A 109 -13.16 3.21 -5.54
C SER A 109 -12.13 2.83 -6.59
N LEU A 110 -10.83 2.96 -6.26
CA LEU A 110 -9.75 2.60 -7.19
C LEU A 110 -9.82 1.15 -7.66
N ILE A 111 -10.04 0.21 -6.73
CA ILE A 111 -10.15 -1.21 -7.07
C ILE A 111 -11.32 -1.43 -8.03
N LYS A 112 -12.47 -0.82 -7.72
CA LYS A 112 -13.69 -0.96 -8.53
C LYS A 112 -13.51 -0.37 -9.93
N GLU A 113 -12.95 0.82 -10.03
CA GLU A 113 -12.69 1.51 -11.30
C GLU A 113 -11.75 0.71 -12.20
N ASN A 114 -10.63 0.20 -11.64
CA ASN A 114 -9.71 -0.65 -12.39
C ASN A 114 -10.36 -1.97 -12.87
N LEU A 115 -11.22 -2.60 -12.03
CA LEU A 115 -11.95 -3.81 -12.43
C LEU A 115 -12.92 -3.53 -13.59
N VAL A 116 -13.69 -2.44 -13.52
CA VAL A 116 -14.60 -2.02 -14.60
C VAL A 116 -13.82 -1.83 -15.90
N LYS A 117 -12.78 -0.99 -15.86
CA LYS A 117 -11.89 -0.70 -16.99
C LYS A 117 -11.29 -1.97 -17.59
N GLY A 118 -10.77 -2.86 -16.76
CA GLY A 118 -10.14 -4.10 -17.23
C GLY A 118 -11.12 -5.09 -17.88
N ILE A 119 -12.38 -5.14 -17.43
CA ILE A 119 -13.44 -5.93 -18.07
C ILE A 119 -13.83 -5.31 -19.42
N GLU A 120 -14.03 -4.00 -19.48
CA GLU A 120 -14.34 -3.26 -20.72
C GLU A 120 -13.26 -3.41 -21.78
N GLU A 121 -12.00 -3.35 -21.39
CA GLU A 121 -10.83 -3.55 -22.25
C GLU A 121 -10.63 -5.03 -22.65
N GLY A 122 -11.38 -5.97 -22.06
CA GLY A 122 -11.23 -7.41 -22.27
C GLY A 122 -9.94 -7.99 -21.66
N CYS A 123 -9.31 -7.27 -20.76
CA CYS A 123 -8.13 -7.70 -20.02
C CYS A 123 -8.48 -8.55 -18.80
N TYR A 124 -9.65 -8.32 -18.19
CA TYR A 124 -10.20 -9.13 -17.10
C TYR A 124 -11.41 -9.95 -17.56
N ARG A 125 -11.65 -11.02 -16.83
CA ARG A 125 -12.75 -11.96 -17.13
C ARG A 125 -14.11 -11.29 -16.91
N LYS A 126 -15.06 -11.54 -17.81
CA LYS A 126 -16.42 -10.96 -17.78
C LYS A 126 -17.35 -11.60 -16.74
N ASP A 127 -16.98 -12.77 -16.23
CA ASP A 127 -17.74 -13.52 -15.23
C ASP A 127 -17.49 -13.06 -13.80
N LEU A 128 -16.62 -12.05 -13.60
CA LEU A 128 -16.32 -11.48 -12.29
C LEU A 128 -17.49 -10.62 -11.81
N ASP A 129 -17.97 -10.89 -10.61
CA ASP A 129 -18.82 -9.96 -9.87
C ASP A 129 -17.93 -8.86 -9.25
N ILE A 130 -18.04 -7.65 -9.80
CA ILE A 130 -17.18 -6.52 -9.44
C ILE A 130 -17.32 -6.17 -7.95
N ASP A 131 -18.54 -6.21 -7.39
CA ASP A 131 -18.76 -5.85 -6.00
C ASP A 131 -18.18 -6.90 -5.05
N ILE A 132 -18.30 -8.19 -5.37
CA ILE A 132 -17.70 -9.27 -4.58
C ILE A 132 -16.18 -9.18 -4.64
N ILE A 133 -15.61 -9.04 -5.83
CA ILE A 133 -14.16 -9.02 -6.02
C ILE A 133 -13.52 -7.75 -5.42
N SER A 134 -14.17 -6.60 -5.54
CA SER A 134 -13.71 -5.36 -4.90
C SER A 134 -13.66 -5.49 -3.37
N LYS A 135 -14.73 -6.01 -2.76
CA LYS A 135 -14.78 -6.26 -1.31
C LYS A 135 -13.75 -7.28 -0.87
N PHE A 136 -13.61 -8.39 -1.59
CA PHE A 136 -12.58 -9.39 -1.31
C PHE A 136 -11.18 -8.77 -1.35
N ARG A 137 -10.87 -8.00 -2.41
CA ARG A 137 -9.57 -7.34 -2.51
C ARG A 137 -9.34 -6.35 -1.38
N LEU A 138 -10.34 -5.55 -1.05
CA LEU A 138 -10.27 -4.57 0.03
C LEU A 138 -9.91 -5.21 1.37
N GLU A 139 -10.57 -6.32 1.72
CA GLU A 139 -10.30 -7.06 2.95
C GLU A 139 -8.93 -7.74 2.94
N THR A 140 -8.46 -8.19 1.78
CA THR A 140 -7.16 -8.87 1.65
C THR A 140 -5.95 -7.93 1.60
N VAL A 141 -6.14 -6.60 1.45
CA VAL A 141 -5.03 -5.62 1.41
C VAL A 141 -4.12 -5.70 2.62
N PHE A 142 -4.67 -5.94 3.81
CA PHE A 142 -3.89 -6.00 5.05
C PHE A 142 -3.35 -7.39 5.41
N ILE A 143 -3.73 -8.43 4.68
CA ILE A 143 -3.25 -9.81 4.95
C ILE A 143 -1.71 -9.90 4.95
N PRO A 144 -0.97 -9.27 4.01
CA PRO A 144 0.49 -9.34 4.01
C PRO A 144 1.15 -8.78 5.29
N PHE A 145 0.49 -7.85 5.97
CA PHE A 145 0.99 -7.25 7.22
C PHE A 145 0.66 -8.07 8.47
N ASN A 146 -0.06 -9.19 8.33
CA ASN A 146 -0.41 -10.04 9.45
C ASN A 146 0.77 -10.92 9.85
N LEU A 147 1.60 -10.45 10.78
CA LEU A 147 2.79 -11.17 11.26
C LEU A 147 2.48 -12.45 12.06
N ARG A 148 1.23 -12.68 12.46
CA ARG A 148 0.80 -13.97 13.03
C ARG A 148 0.66 -15.02 11.93
N LEU A 149 0.17 -14.61 10.75
CA LEU A 149 0.04 -15.48 9.58
C LEU A 149 1.38 -15.65 8.86
N PHE A 150 2.14 -14.56 8.70
CA PHE A 150 3.44 -14.51 8.03
C PHE A 150 4.53 -13.99 8.96
N PRO A 151 4.99 -14.78 9.96
CA PRO A 151 6.05 -14.34 10.87
C PRO A 151 7.37 -14.10 10.13
N LEU A 152 8.03 -12.98 10.43
CA LEU A 152 9.29 -12.56 9.80
C LEU A 152 10.44 -13.56 9.97
N SER A 153 10.36 -14.46 10.94
CA SER A 153 11.33 -15.55 11.11
C SER A 153 11.26 -16.64 10.02
N LYS A 154 10.15 -16.67 9.25
CA LYS A 154 9.89 -17.67 8.22
C LYS A 154 9.62 -17.10 6.84
N PHE A 155 9.13 -15.86 6.76
CA PHE A 155 8.67 -15.23 5.53
C PHE A 155 9.35 -13.89 5.32
N ASN A 156 9.75 -13.61 4.09
CA ASN A 156 10.15 -12.29 3.65
C ASN A 156 8.90 -11.45 3.36
N SER A 157 8.77 -10.29 3.99
CA SER A 157 7.58 -9.43 3.86
C SER A 157 7.33 -9.00 2.41
N LEU A 158 8.38 -8.62 1.68
CA LEU A 158 8.27 -8.22 0.28
C LEU A 158 7.78 -9.38 -0.60
N GLU A 159 8.28 -10.58 -0.34
CA GLU A 159 7.86 -11.77 -1.07
C GLU A 159 6.39 -12.11 -0.82
N VAL A 160 5.94 -12.04 0.44
CA VAL A 160 4.51 -12.23 0.80
C VAL A 160 3.62 -11.23 0.05
N HIS A 161 3.97 -9.96 0.08
CA HIS A 161 3.22 -8.91 -0.65
C HIS A 161 3.16 -9.23 -2.15
N THR A 162 4.30 -9.55 -2.74
CA THR A 162 4.39 -9.84 -4.19
C THR A 162 3.54 -11.04 -4.57
N GLN A 163 3.67 -12.16 -3.85
CA GLN A 163 2.96 -13.40 -4.16
C GLN A 163 1.44 -13.25 -4.02
N LEU A 164 0.97 -12.61 -2.96
CA LEU A 164 -0.47 -12.42 -2.74
C LEU A 164 -1.06 -11.45 -3.77
N MET A 165 -0.32 -10.40 -4.12
CA MET A 165 -0.77 -9.45 -5.15
C MET A 165 -0.80 -10.10 -6.53
N GLU A 166 0.24 -10.80 -6.92
CA GLU A 166 0.28 -11.55 -8.18
C GLU A 166 -0.85 -12.58 -8.25
N HIS A 167 -1.05 -13.38 -7.21
CA HIS A 167 -2.13 -14.35 -7.15
C HIS A 167 -3.51 -13.71 -7.39
N PHE A 168 -3.78 -12.57 -6.75
CA PHE A 168 -5.02 -11.83 -6.98
C PHE A 168 -5.14 -11.36 -8.42
N VAL A 169 -4.14 -10.66 -8.93
CA VAL A 169 -4.17 -10.02 -10.26
C VAL A 169 -4.27 -11.07 -11.37
N TYR A 170 -3.48 -12.14 -11.30
CA TYR A 170 -3.54 -13.23 -12.29
C TYR A 170 -4.90 -13.97 -12.27
N GLY A 171 -5.56 -14.04 -11.12
CA GLY A 171 -6.91 -14.59 -11.01
C GLY A 171 -7.99 -13.77 -11.74
N LEU A 172 -7.75 -12.49 -12.01
CA LEU A 172 -8.68 -11.63 -12.76
C LEU A 172 -8.55 -11.75 -14.28
N MET A 173 -7.36 -12.08 -14.76
CA MET A 173 -6.95 -11.89 -16.15
C MET A 173 -7.59 -12.87 -17.13
N THR A 174 -7.84 -12.37 -18.35
CA THR A 174 -7.99 -13.17 -19.56
C THR A 174 -6.61 -13.54 -20.12
N VAL A 175 -6.54 -14.33 -21.20
CA VAL A 175 -5.30 -14.59 -21.94
C VAL A 175 -4.65 -13.28 -22.39
N LYS A 176 -5.43 -12.33 -22.91
CA LYS A 176 -4.98 -10.99 -23.29
C LYS A 176 -4.31 -10.25 -22.11
N GLY A 177 -4.96 -10.28 -20.94
CA GLY A 177 -4.40 -9.66 -19.74
C GLY A 177 -3.07 -10.28 -19.30
N HIS A 178 -2.95 -11.61 -19.34
CA HIS A 178 -1.71 -12.33 -19.07
C HIS A 178 -0.56 -11.91 -20.02
N GLU A 179 -0.83 -11.87 -21.32
CA GLU A 179 0.16 -11.47 -22.33
C GLU A 179 0.66 -10.03 -22.08
N LEU A 180 -0.24 -9.10 -21.79
CA LEU A 180 0.11 -7.72 -21.46
C LEU A 180 0.98 -7.64 -20.20
N MET A 181 0.61 -8.32 -19.13
CA MET A 181 1.37 -8.34 -17.87
C MET A 181 2.79 -8.87 -18.08
N GLU A 182 2.94 -9.98 -18.80
CA GLU A 182 4.25 -10.55 -19.11
C GLU A 182 5.10 -9.61 -19.97
N ASN A 183 4.49 -8.86 -20.89
CA ASN A 183 5.20 -7.87 -21.69
C ASN A 183 5.71 -6.71 -20.80
N TYR A 184 4.89 -6.14 -19.92
CA TYR A 184 5.33 -5.08 -19.01
C TYR A 184 6.44 -5.57 -18.05
N LYS A 185 6.35 -6.79 -17.53
CA LYS A 185 7.41 -7.39 -16.71
C LYS A 185 8.74 -7.55 -17.47
N LYS A 186 8.71 -7.92 -18.76
CA LYS A 186 9.90 -8.04 -19.60
C LYS A 186 10.53 -6.68 -19.89
N LEU A 187 9.73 -5.67 -20.25
CA LEU A 187 10.21 -4.33 -20.51
C LEU A 187 10.88 -3.71 -19.28
N ASN A 188 10.29 -3.88 -18.10
CA ASN A 188 10.86 -3.38 -16.84
C ASN A 188 12.21 -4.02 -16.51
N LYS A 189 12.38 -5.33 -16.77
CA LYS A 189 13.67 -6.02 -16.55
C LYS A 189 14.79 -5.57 -17.50
N GLN A 190 14.45 -5.01 -18.66
CA GLN A 190 15.43 -4.49 -19.62
C GLN A 190 15.84 -3.04 -19.33
N ALA A 191 15.07 -2.33 -18.50
CA ALA A 191 15.31 -0.93 -18.14
C ALA A 191 16.20 -0.76 -16.88
N ILE A 192 16.52 -1.88 -16.18
CA ILE A 192 17.39 -1.97 -15.01
C ILE A 192 18.77 -2.48 -15.43
#